data_2582d4e436393d7fa9344d9356c618ec
#
_entry.id   2582d4e436393d7fa9344d9356c618ec
#
_cell.length_a   1.000
_cell.length_b   1.000
_cell.length_c   1.000
_cell.angle_alpha   90.00
_cell.angle_beta   90.00
_cell.angle_gamma   90.00
#
_symmetry.space_group_name_H-M   'P 1'
#
loop_
_entity.id
_entity.type
_entity.pdbx_description
1 polymer ?
#
loop_
_entity_poly.entity_id
_entity_poly.type
_entity_poly.pdbx_seq_one_letter_code
_entity_poly.pdbx_strand_id
1 'polypeptide(L)'
;MEKRQNRRSHGPIDGLLERSIGFFRNYKSWTNAQFIIVLLLAVAVSMGGNLLVRAVQGNKGTSPSSQTLDSTSSSSQFKENDSDEKTARIMANGDLLYHIPIYRTALKEDGTYDFHENFEYVKPWLKQADLVIGDFEGTVNKDHYLAGYPLFNAPGEVMDAIKDAGYQVLDLAHNHILDSQIEGVVSTAEAIEKAGMTPIGVYTHESRDQAPIVIKEVNGIKVALLAYSYGFNGIEQYISQEDYNRYLSDLNEEKMKAEIERAEKEADITVVMPQMGIEYQLEPTEEQKTLYHKMVDWGADIIFGGHPHVVEPAETVEKDGDKKLIIYSMGNFLSNQRI
;
A
#
# COMPACT_ATOMS: atom_id res chain seq x y z
N MET A 1 8.06 -19.85 -59.11
CA MET A 1 7.72 -20.08 -57.70
C MET A 1 7.10 -18.79 -57.14
N GLU A 2 5.79 -18.72 -57.15
CA GLU A 2 5.00 -17.55 -56.72
C GLU A 2 4.83 -17.56 -55.21
N LYS A 3 5.23 -16.44 -54.57
CA LYS A 3 4.93 -16.18 -53.17
C LYS A 3 3.49 -15.67 -53.03
N ARG A 4 2.59 -16.50 -52.50
CA ARG A 4 1.25 -16.10 -52.08
C ARG A 4 1.35 -15.16 -50.89
N GLN A 5 0.95 -13.90 -51.06
CA GLN A 5 0.67 -12.95 -49.99
C GLN A 5 -0.64 -13.31 -49.30
N ASN A 6 -0.57 -13.64 -48.04
CA ASN A 6 -1.74 -13.89 -47.17
C ASN A 6 -2.33 -12.54 -46.73
N ARG A 7 -3.39 -12.06 -47.39
CA ARG A 7 -4.20 -10.92 -46.96
C ARG A 7 -5.07 -11.38 -45.80
N ARG A 8 -4.73 -10.98 -44.57
CA ARG A 8 -5.70 -11.03 -43.45
C ARG A 8 -6.75 -9.95 -43.68
N SER A 9 -8.01 -10.36 -43.81
CA SER A 9 -9.16 -9.46 -43.82
C SER A 9 -9.35 -8.89 -42.42
N HIS A 10 -9.14 -7.59 -42.25
CA HIS A 10 -9.53 -6.89 -41.02
C HIS A 10 -11.06 -6.80 -40.96
N GLY A 11 -11.64 -7.18 -39.80
CA GLY A 11 -13.08 -7.11 -39.60
C GLY A 11 -13.55 -5.65 -39.42
N PRO A 12 -14.85 -5.37 -39.55
CA PRO A 12 -15.38 -4.02 -39.47
C PRO A 12 -15.15 -3.29 -38.13
N ILE A 13 -14.79 -4.02 -37.08
CA ILE A 13 -14.49 -3.47 -35.75
C ILE A 13 -13.09 -2.85 -35.66
N ASP A 14 -12.09 -3.41 -36.36
CA ASP A 14 -10.72 -2.89 -36.35
C ASP A 14 -10.62 -1.50 -37.00
N GLY A 15 -11.41 -1.25 -38.04
CA GLY A 15 -11.47 0.04 -38.72
C GLY A 15 -12.13 1.15 -37.88
N LEU A 16 -13.02 0.79 -36.95
CA LEU A 16 -13.66 1.72 -36.02
C LEU A 16 -12.70 2.09 -34.87
N LEU A 17 -11.93 1.14 -34.36
CA LEU A 17 -10.93 1.35 -33.31
C LEU A 17 -9.79 2.27 -33.78
N GLU A 18 -9.25 2.04 -34.98
CA GLU A 18 -8.21 2.89 -35.55
C GLU A 18 -8.68 4.33 -35.83
N ARG A 19 -9.95 4.50 -36.26
CA ARG A 19 -10.54 5.83 -36.43
C ARG A 19 -10.75 6.54 -35.09
N SER A 20 -11.12 5.83 -34.05
CA SER A 20 -11.28 6.39 -32.71
C SER A 20 -9.95 6.84 -32.10
N ILE A 21 -8.89 6.02 -32.23
CA ILE A 21 -7.53 6.36 -31.78
C ILE A 21 -6.96 7.54 -32.54
N GLY A 22 -7.20 7.62 -33.88
CA GLY A 22 -6.79 8.77 -34.69
C GLY A 22 -7.49 10.07 -34.29
N PHE A 23 -8.77 10.00 -33.84
CA PHE A 23 -9.54 11.14 -33.39
C PHE A 23 -8.98 11.73 -32.09
N PHE A 24 -8.59 10.89 -31.11
CA PHE A 24 -8.02 11.35 -29.85
C PHE A 24 -6.55 11.82 -29.95
N ARG A 25 -5.83 11.40 -30.95
CA ARG A 25 -4.41 11.77 -31.14
C ARG A 25 -4.19 13.26 -31.46
N ASN A 26 -5.20 13.99 -31.92
CA ASN A 26 -5.16 15.39 -32.34
C ASN A 26 -5.85 16.36 -31.34
N TYR A 27 -6.02 15.99 -30.07
CA TYR A 27 -6.75 16.81 -29.09
C TYR A 27 -6.18 18.22 -28.89
N LYS A 28 -4.89 18.42 -29.11
CA LYS A 28 -4.22 19.76 -29.00
C LYS A 28 -4.69 20.78 -30.02
N SER A 29 -5.37 20.36 -31.08
CA SER A 29 -5.93 21.24 -32.12
C SER A 29 -7.44 21.44 -31.99
N TRP A 30 -8.09 20.89 -30.95
CA TRP A 30 -9.53 20.98 -30.78
C TRP A 30 -9.93 22.37 -30.31
N THR A 31 -11.04 22.86 -30.87
CA THR A 31 -11.71 24.07 -30.39
C THR A 31 -12.50 23.77 -29.11
N ASN A 32 -12.75 24.80 -28.29
CA ASN A 32 -13.57 24.64 -27.08
C ASN A 32 -14.95 24.00 -27.36
N ALA A 33 -15.52 24.26 -28.54
CA ALA A 33 -16.78 23.65 -28.95
C ALA A 33 -16.67 22.13 -29.17
N GLN A 34 -15.56 21.63 -29.75
CA GLN A 34 -15.33 20.21 -29.94
C GLN A 34 -15.11 19.49 -28.62
N PHE A 35 -14.43 20.14 -27.66
CA PHE A 35 -14.27 19.62 -26.30
C PHE A 35 -15.61 19.47 -25.57
N ILE A 36 -16.50 20.49 -25.69
CA ILE A 36 -17.82 20.45 -25.08
C ILE A 36 -18.70 19.36 -25.70
N ILE A 37 -18.64 19.15 -27.02
CA ILE A 37 -19.42 18.09 -27.68
C ILE A 37 -18.98 16.70 -27.21
N VAL A 38 -17.67 16.42 -27.05
CA VAL A 38 -17.18 15.14 -26.54
C VAL A 38 -17.59 14.94 -25.08
N LEU A 39 -17.53 15.99 -24.26
CA LEU A 39 -17.97 15.92 -22.87
C LEU A 39 -19.48 15.63 -22.76
N LEU A 40 -20.31 16.28 -23.57
CA LEU A 40 -21.77 16.05 -23.63
C LEU A 40 -22.12 14.64 -24.11
N LEU A 41 -21.38 14.08 -25.08
CA LEU A 41 -21.54 12.70 -25.52
C LEU A 41 -21.16 11.70 -24.44
N ALA A 42 -20.08 11.94 -23.69
CA ALA A 42 -19.68 11.09 -22.57
C ALA A 42 -20.72 11.09 -21.45
N VAL A 43 -21.30 12.25 -21.12
CA VAL A 43 -22.40 12.38 -20.15
C VAL A 43 -23.67 11.68 -20.64
N ALA A 44 -24.02 11.81 -21.93
CA ALA A 44 -25.18 11.13 -22.50
C ALA A 44 -25.05 9.58 -22.49
N VAL A 45 -23.86 9.06 -22.76
CA VAL A 45 -23.58 7.61 -22.67
C VAL A 45 -23.67 7.12 -21.24
N SER A 46 -23.14 7.87 -20.27
CA SER A 46 -23.23 7.51 -18.84
C SER A 46 -24.66 7.56 -18.30
N MET A 47 -25.48 8.55 -18.73
CA MET A 47 -26.89 8.64 -18.35
C MET A 47 -27.75 7.58 -19.04
N GLY A 48 -27.48 7.27 -20.31
CA GLY A 48 -28.16 6.19 -21.04
C GLY A 48 -27.90 4.80 -20.45
N GLY A 49 -26.68 4.53 -20.02
CA GLY A 49 -26.31 3.27 -19.36
C GLY A 49 -27.08 3.09 -18.02
N ASN A 50 -27.21 4.14 -17.22
CA ASN A 50 -27.96 4.11 -15.97
C ASN A 50 -29.49 3.93 -16.16
N LEU A 51 -30.05 4.43 -17.26
CA LEU A 51 -31.47 4.23 -17.61
C LEU A 51 -31.75 2.79 -18.05
N LEU A 52 -30.85 2.16 -18.80
CA LEU A 52 -30.98 0.76 -19.23
C LEU A 52 -30.89 -0.22 -18.04
N VAL A 53 -30.01 0.04 -17.05
CA VAL A 53 -29.90 -0.77 -15.84
C VAL A 53 -31.18 -0.63 -14.98
N ARG A 54 -31.79 0.55 -14.88
CA ARG A 54 -33.05 0.74 -14.16
C ARG A 54 -34.26 0.10 -14.85
N ALA A 55 -34.28 0.05 -16.19
CA ALA A 55 -35.37 -0.59 -16.95
C ALA A 55 -35.40 -2.13 -16.81
N VAL A 56 -34.22 -2.77 -16.60
CA VAL A 56 -34.12 -4.23 -16.40
C VAL A 56 -34.46 -4.65 -14.95
N GLN A 57 -34.37 -3.73 -13.96
CA GLN A 57 -34.72 -4.01 -12.56
C GLN A 57 -36.17 -3.69 -12.17
N GLY A 58 -36.98 -3.17 -13.07
CA GLY A 58 -38.35 -2.74 -12.82
C GLY A 58 -39.42 -3.78 -13.17
N ASN A 59 -39.45 -4.95 -12.53
CA ASN A 59 -40.72 -5.66 -12.32
C ASN A 59 -40.61 -6.80 -11.31
N LYS A 60 -40.76 -6.52 -10.01
CA LYS A 60 -41.37 -7.41 -9.02
C LYS A 60 -41.77 -6.57 -7.82
N GLY A 61 -43.08 -6.26 -7.76
CA GLY A 61 -43.66 -5.60 -6.60
C GLY A 61 -43.82 -6.56 -5.44
N THR A 62 -43.46 -6.09 -4.27
CA THR A 62 -44.19 -6.29 -3.00
C THR A 62 -43.63 -5.30 -2.00
N SER A 63 -44.46 -4.43 -1.47
CA SER A 63 -44.16 -3.51 -0.38
C SER A 63 -43.98 -4.29 0.93
N PRO A 64 -42.97 -3.96 1.72
CA PRO A 64 -43.03 -4.20 3.15
C PRO A 64 -43.21 -2.89 3.93
N SER A 65 -44.04 -2.95 4.90
CA SER A 65 -44.39 -1.98 5.91
C SER A 65 -43.21 -1.31 6.58
N SER A 66 -43.37 0.00 6.82
CA SER A 66 -42.54 0.81 7.71
C SER A 66 -42.42 0.17 9.10
N GLN A 67 -41.27 -0.33 9.47
CA GLN A 67 -40.88 -0.51 10.87
C GLN A 67 -39.85 0.56 11.23
N THR A 68 -40.26 1.39 12.16
CA THR A 68 -39.42 2.34 12.90
C THR A 68 -38.29 1.56 13.58
N LEU A 69 -37.04 1.84 13.19
CA LEU A 69 -35.87 1.37 13.91
C LEU A 69 -35.67 2.26 15.13
N ASP A 70 -36.04 1.74 16.28
CA ASP A 70 -35.60 2.25 17.58
C ASP A 70 -34.07 2.16 17.68
N SER A 71 -33.45 3.31 17.86
CA SER A 71 -32.03 3.43 18.16
C SER A 71 -31.77 3.00 19.60
N THR A 72 -31.63 1.71 19.82
CA THR A 72 -31.01 1.19 21.04
C THR A 72 -29.51 1.06 20.81
N SER A 73 -28.74 1.98 21.38
CA SER A 73 -27.31 1.88 21.54
C SER A 73 -26.99 0.62 22.39
N SER A 74 -26.72 -0.48 21.74
CA SER A 74 -26.10 -1.62 22.40
C SER A 74 -24.59 -1.34 22.46
N SER A 75 -24.16 -0.73 23.57
CA SER A 75 -22.80 -0.91 24.04
C SER A 75 -22.62 -2.41 24.29
N SER A 76 -21.96 -3.11 23.36
CA SER A 76 -21.45 -4.44 23.62
C SER A 76 -20.38 -4.31 24.70
N GLN A 77 -20.80 -4.44 25.97
CA GLN A 77 -19.89 -4.80 27.03
C GLN A 77 -19.33 -6.18 26.66
N PHE A 78 -18.09 -6.19 26.16
CA PHE A 78 -17.30 -7.41 26.18
C PHE A 78 -17.22 -7.83 27.63
N LYS A 79 -17.87 -8.96 27.98
CA LYS A 79 -17.63 -9.61 29.25
C LYS A 79 -16.14 -9.92 29.29
N GLU A 80 -15.43 -9.33 30.26
CA GLU A 80 -14.16 -9.85 30.72
C GLU A 80 -14.40 -11.34 31.09
N ASN A 81 -14.08 -12.22 30.17
CA ASN A 81 -13.87 -13.62 30.51
C ASN A 81 -12.52 -13.63 31.21
N ASP A 82 -12.53 -14.06 32.46
CA ASP A 82 -11.38 -14.38 33.29
C ASP A 82 -10.71 -15.67 32.73
N SER A 83 -10.17 -15.57 31.54
CA SER A 83 -9.26 -16.52 30.91
C SER A 83 -7.91 -15.83 30.83
N ASP A 84 -6.81 -16.52 31.19
CA ASP A 84 -5.42 -16.08 31.02
C ASP A 84 -5.03 -15.84 29.54
N GLU A 85 -6.00 -15.64 28.66
CA GLU A 85 -5.85 -15.44 27.22
C GLU A 85 -5.35 -14.02 26.95
N LYS A 86 -4.12 -13.91 26.45
CA LYS A 86 -3.53 -12.65 26.04
C LYS A 86 -4.06 -12.28 24.65
N THR A 87 -4.36 -11.00 24.46
CA THR A 87 -4.79 -10.46 23.18
C THR A 87 -3.96 -9.24 22.79
N ALA A 88 -3.68 -9.10 21.49
CA ALA A 88 -3.05 -7.92 20.91
C ALA A 88 -3.84 -7.47 19.68
N ARG A 89 -4.14 -6.16 19.61
CA ARG A 89 -4.74 -5.54 18.43
C ARG A 89 -3.65 -4.92 17.60
N ILE A 90 -3.37 -5.52 16.45
CA ILE A 90 -2.42 -5.00 15.45
C ILE A 90 -3.23 -4.29 14.37
N MET A 91 -2.85 -3.06 14.03
CA MET A 91 -3.34 -2.33 12.86
C MET A 91 -2.21 -2.07 11.90
N ALA A 92 -2.46 -2.26 10.61
CA ALA A 92 -1.59 -1.82 9.55
C ALA A 92 -2.37 -0.95 8.56
N ASN A 93 -1.68 -0.08 7.86
CA ASN A 93 -2.20 0.61 6.70
C ASN A 93 -1.17 0.59 5.57
N GLY A 94 -1.67 0.82 4.35
CA GLY A 94 -0.84 0.93 3.17
C GLY A 94 -0.14 2.28 3.08
N ASP A 95 0.15 2.68 1.87
CA ASP A 95 1.15 3.66 1.51
C ASP A 95 0.90 5.05 2.11
N LEU A 96 1.83 5.51 2.95
CA LEU A 96 2.00 6.90 3.35
C LEU A 96 2.90 7.56 2.30
N LEU A 97 2.32 7.91 1.16
CA LEU A 97 3.00 8.38 -0.04
C LEU A 97 2.84 9.89 -0.22
N TYR A 98 3.83 10.65 0.23
CA TYR A 98 3.77 12.10 0.30
C TYR A 98 4.11 12.77 -1.04
N HIS A 99 3.11 13.40 -1.66
CA HIS A 99 3.24 14.16 -2.90
C HIS A 99 3.37 15.67 -2.65
N ILE A 100 3.91 16.43 -3.61
CA ILE A 100 4.05 17.89 -3.54
C ILE A 100 2.75 18.63 -3.12
N PRO A 101 1.54 18.26 -3.58
CA PRO A 101 0.33 18.91 -3.11
C PRO A 101 0.09 18.78 -1.60
N ILE A 102 0.49 17.66 -0.99
CA ILE A 102 0.40 17.44 0.47
C ILE A 102 1.36 18.38 1.20
N TYR A 103 2.59 18.57 0.69
CA TYR A 103 3.54 19.53 1.27
C TYR A 103 2.99 20.96 1.25
N ARG A 104 2.31 21.35 0.14
CA ARG A 104 1.75 22.70 0.01
C ARG A 104 0.65 23.00 1.02
N THR A 105 -0.16 22.00 1.39
CA THR A 105 -1.21 22.18 2.39
C THR A 105 -0.66 22.21 3.82
N ALA A 106 0.48 21.56 4.04
CA ALA A 106 1.14 21.50 5.35
C ALA A 106 2.09 22.69 5.61
N LEU A 107 2.44 23.49 4.58
CA LEU A 107 3.38 24.60 4.69
C LEU A 107 2.80 25.75 5.51
N LYS A 108 3.49 26.16 6.58
CA LYS A 108 3.15 27.30 7.43
C LYS A 108 3.75 28.61 6.93
N GLU A 109 3.28 29.72 7.47
CA GLU A 109 3.78 31.08 7.16
C GLU A 109 5.26 31.27 7.51
N ASP A 110 5.78 30.56 8.51
CA ASP A 110 7.18 30.61 8.94
C ASP A 110 8.11 29.71 8.10
N GLY A 111 7.57 29.01 7.10
CA GLY A 111 8.31 28.12 6.21
C GLY A 111 8.52 26.70 6.76
N THR A 112 8.01 26.38 7.94
CA THR A 112 7.99 25.00 8.47
C THR A 112 6.77 24.24 7.97
N TYR A 113 6.69 22.94 8.25
CA TYR A 113 5.58 22.08 7.85
C TYR A 113 4.82 21.54 9.06
N ASP A 114 3.51 21.32 8.90
CA ASP A 114 2.66 20.67 9.89
C ASP A 114 1.72 19.67 9.21
N PHE A 115 1.93 18.39 9.44
CA PHE A 115 1.19 17.30 8.81
C PHE A 115 0.14 16.66 9.74
N HIS A 116 -0.10 17.19 10.94
CA HIS A 116 -1.03 16.59 11.91
C HIS A 116 -2.47 16.52 11.39
N GLU A 117 -2.90 17.47 10.55
CA GLU A 117 -4.23 17.48 9.93
C GLU A 117 -4.47 16.24 9.03
N ASN A 118 -3.41 15.68 8.45
CA ASN A 118 -3.53 14.47 7.62
C ASN A 118 -4.10 13.27 8.38
N PHE A 119 -3.95 13.24 9.71
CA PHE A 119 -4.35 12.12 10.57
C PHE A 119 -5.52 12.46 11.49
N GLU A 120 -6.07 13.67 11.48
CA GLU A 120 -7.10 14.15 12.42
C GLU A 120 -8.25 13.16 12.59
N TYR A 121 -8.79 12.64 11.48
CA TYR A 121 -9.96 11.76 11.49
C TYR A 121 -9.62 10.29 11.77
N VAL A 122 -8.41 9.85 11.48
CA VAL A 122 -8.00 8.44 11.64
C VAL A 122 -7.25 8.18 12.95
N LYS A 123 -6.63 9.20 13.52
CA LYS A 123 -5.91 9.10 14.80
C LYS A 123 -6.72 8.47 15.95
N PRO A 124 -8.03 8.78 16.15
CA PRO A 124 -8.81 8.12 17.21
C PRO A 124 -8.99 6.61 17.00
N TRP A 125 -8.90 6.14 15.75
CA TRP A 125 -8.97 4.72 15.40
C TRP A 125 -7.61 4.05 15.59
N LEU A 126 -6.54 4.67 15.10
CA LEU A 126 -5.17 4.15 15.25
C LEU A 126 -4.81 3.99 16.74
N LYS A 127 -5.20 4.92 17.59
CA LYS A 127 -4.96 4.87 19.05
C LYS A 127 -5.73 3.76 19.79
N GLN A 128 -6.61 3.02 19.12
CA GLN A 128 -7.28 1.86 19.71
C GLN A 128 -6.46 0.57 19.50
N ALA A 129 -5.42 0.59 18.69
CA ALA A 129 -4.53 -0.54 18.52
C ALA A 129 -3.43 -0.55 19.57
N ASP A 130 -2.94 -1.74 19.88
CA ASP A 130 -1.78 -1.95 20.73
C ASP A 130 -0.47 -1.80 19.93
N LEU A 131 -0.52 -2.13 18.63
CA LEU A 131 0.58 -1.95 17.68
C LEU A 131 0.04 -1.39 16.35
N VAL A 132 0.60 -0.26 15.89
CA VAL A 132 0.29 0.35 14.59
C VAL A 132 1.52 0.34 13.70
N ILE A 133 1.36 -0.21 12.50
CA ILE A 133 2.40 -0.32 11.47
C ILE A 133 1.96 0.47 10.24
N GLY A 134 2.83 1.28 9.67
CA GLY A 134 2.59 2.01 8.41
C GLY A 134 3.62 1.65 7.36
N ASP A 135 3.24 1.72 6.09
CA ASP A 135 4.17 1.69 4.96
C ASP A 135 4.52 3.15 4.60
N PHE A 136 5.77 3.56 4.86
CA PHE A 136 6.24 4.91 4.54
C PHE A 136 6.97 4.88 3.20
N GLU A 137 6.24 5.13 2.12
CA GLU A 137 6.75 5.03 0.75
C GLU A 137 7.39 6.35 0.29
N GLY A 138 8.71 6.42 0.44
CA GLY A 138 9.53 7.58 0.11
C GLY A 138 10.76 7.70 1.01
N THR A 139 11.47 8.81 0.89
CA THR A 139 12.65 9.11 1.73
C THR A 139 12.46 10.39 2.53
N VAL A 140 13.27 10.56 3.58
CA VAL A 140 13.45 11.79 4.32
C VAL A 140 14.95 12.08 4.35
N ASN A 141 15.40 12.99 3.47
CA ASN A 141 16.79 13.42 3.39
C ASN A 141 16.85 14.94 3.27
N LYS A 142 17.33 15.60 4.33
CA LYS A 142 17.42 17.08 4.42
C LYS A 142 18.42 17.67 3.44
N ASP A 143 19.37 16.88 2.94
CA ASP A 143 20.41 17.30 2.02
C ASP A 143 19.98 17.18 0.54
N HIS A 144 18.76 16.67 0.30
CA HIS A 144 18.09 16.61 -0.99
C HIS A 144 16.90 17.56 -1.05
N TYR A 145 16.52 17.99 -2.26
CA TYR A 145 15.32 18.81 -2.47
C TYR A 145 14.06 18.02 -2.11
N LEU A 146 13.08 18.71 -1.52
CA LEU A 146 11.75 18.14 -1.34
C LEU A 146 11.13 17.82 -2.69
N ALA A 147 10.64 16.60 -2.84
CA ALA A 147 10.14 16.08 -4.10
C ALA A 147 8.95 15.12 -3.91
N GLY A 148 8.13 15.01 -4.93
CA GLY A 148 7.15 13.97 -5.13
C GLY A 148 7.57 13.13 -6.34
N TYR A 149 6.58 12.44 -6.96
CA TYR A 149 6.86 11.62 -8.13
C TYR A 149 7.76 12.34 -9.18
N PRO A 150 8.77 11.68 -9.75
CA PRO A 150 9.08 10.25 -9.63
C PRO A 150 10.09 9.89 -8.52
N LEU A 151 10.64 10.84 -7.79
CA LEU A 151 11.64 10.62 -6.72
C LEU A 151 11.15 11.30 -5.44
N PHE A 152 10.62 10.50 -4.51
CA PHE A 152 9.99 11.03 -3.31
C PHE A 152 11.01 11.36 -2.22
N ASN A 153 10.97 12.62 -1.75
CA ASN A 153 11.73 13.05 -0.60
C ASN A 153 10.89 14.03 0.22
N ALA A 154 10.44 13.59 1.41
CA ALA A 154 9.56 14.33 2.28
C ALA A 154 10.33 15.19 3.30
N PRO A 155 9.75 16.30 3.81
CA PRO A 155 10.30 17.03 4.94
C PRO A 155 10.23 16.18 6.21
N GLY A 156 11.23 16.35 7.11
CA GLY A 156 11.35 15.54 8.32
C GLY A 156 10.18 15.63 9.28
N GLU A 157 9.41 16.74 9.24
CA GLU A 157 8.25 17.00 10.07
C GLU A 157 7.10 16.00 9.84
N VAL A 158 7.12 15.23 8.75
CA VAL A 158 6.15 14.13 8.55
C VAL A 158 6.25 13.10 9.67
N MET A 159 7.44 12.85 10.20
CA MET A 159 7.66 11.85 11.24
C MET A 159 7.00 12.21 12.57
N ASP A 160 6.96 13.51 12.92
CA ASP A 160 6.29 13.98 14.13
C ASP A 160 4.77 13.73 14.06
N ALA A 161 4.15 14.02 12.91
CA ALA A 161 2.72 13.81 12.70
C ALA A 161 2.35 12.31 12.66
N ILE A 162 3.17 11.48 12.01
CA ILE A 162 2.99 10.03 11.97
C ILE A 162 3.09 9.45 13.38
N LYS A 163 4.11 9.86 14.15
CA LYS A 163 4.26 9.44 15.57
C LYS A 163 3.08 9.86 16.43
N ASP A 164 2.63 11.10 16.31
CA ASP A 164 1.49 11.63 17.07
C ASP A 164 0.17 10.92 16.70
N ALA A 165 0.04 10.46 15.45
CA ALA A 165 -1.10 9.67 15.02
C ALA A 165 -1.18 8.30 15.69
N GLY A 166 -0.06 7.76 16.19
CA GLY A 166 -0.02 6.53 16.97
C GLY A 166 0.84 5.41 16.38
N TYR A 167 1.59 5.67 15.30
CA TYR A 167 2.48 4.67 14.71
C TYR A 167 3.67 4.33 15.61
N GLN A 168 4.00 3.07 15.69
CA GLN A 168 5.18 2.56 16.41
C GLN A 168 6.22 1.98 15.45
N VAL A 169 5.82 1.52 14.28
CA VAL A 169 6.68 0.87 13.28
C VAL A 169 6.38 1.43 11.89
N LEU A 170 7.43 1.67 11.11
CA LEU A 170 7.30 2.03 9.70
C LEU A 170 8.09 1.06 8.83
N ASP A 171 7.40 0.52 7.84
CA ASP A 171 8.01 -0.26 6.76
C ASP A 171 8.69 0.68 5.76
N LEU A 172 9.92 0.34 5.40
CA LEU A 172 10.75 1.03 4.41
C LEU A 172 11.17 0.11 3.25
N ALA A 173 10.70 -1.14 3.21
CA ALA A 173 10.99 -2.04 2.11
C ALA A 173 10.06 -1.79 0.92
N HIS A 174 10.28 -0.68 0.25
CA HIS A 174 9.50 -0.27 -0.93
C HIS A 174 10.40 0.21 -2.07
N ASN A 175 9.84 0.27 -3.28
CA ASN A 175 10.56 0.62 -4.50
C ASN A 175 11.15 2.04 -4.50
N HIS A 176 10.65 2.95 -3.66
CA HIS A 176 11.10 4.34 -3.53
C HIS A 176 12.15 4.59 -2.42
N ILE A 177 12.62 3.56 -1.71
CA ILE A 177 13.59 3.77 -0.62
C ILE A 177 14.96 4.25 -1.11
N LEU A 178 15.30 4.03 -2.38
CA LEU A 178 16.53 4.51 -2.99
C LEU A 178 16.40 5.87 -3.70
N ASP A 179 15.26 6.57 -3.62
CA ASP A 179 15.03 7.84 -4.31
C ASP A 179 16.03 8.93 -3.92
N SER A 180 16.60 8.86 -2.73
CA SER A 180 17.70 9.70 -2.26
C SER A 180 19.00 8.90 -2.03
N GLN A 181 19.21 7.83 -2.79
CA GLN A 181 20.36 6.92 -2.71
C GLN A 181 20.49 6.25 -1.32
N ILE A 182 21.65 5.66 -1.02
CA ILE A 182 21.93 5.03 0.29
C ILE A 182 21.86 6.02 1.44
N GLU A 183 22.29 7.26 1.19
CA GLU A 183 22.19 8.36 2.18
C GLU A 183 20.72 8.60 2.57
N GLY A 184 19.78 8.44 1.62
CA GLY A 184 18.34 8.52 1.88
C GLY A 184 17.83 7.36 2.72
N VAL A 185 18.29 6.14 2.48
CA VAL A 185 17.96 4.96 3.30
C VAL A 185 18.35 5.22 4.76
N VAL A 186 19.60 5.64 4.98
CA VAL A 186 20.14 5.88 6.33
C VAL A 186 19.39 7.05 7.00
N SER A 187 19.26 8.19 6.32
CA SER A 187 18.65 9.39 6.91
C SER A 187 17.15 9.19 7.20
N THR A 188 16.44 8.38 6.41
CA THR A 188 15.02 8.07 6.65
C THR A 188 14.87 7.17 7.89
N ALA A 189 15.67 6.12 8.00
CA ALA A 189 15.67 5.26 9.18
C ALA A 189 16.01 6.05 10.46
N GLU A 190 17.05 6.90 10.43
CA GLU A 190 17.42 7.79 11.55
C GLU A 190 16.29 8.77 11.92
N ALA A 191 15.57 9.33 10.93
CA ALA A 191 14.45 10.22 11.19
C ALA A 191 13.29 9.50 11.91
N ILE A 192 12.99 8.25 11.53
CA ILE A 192 12.00 7.40 12.19
C ILE A 192 12.41 7.08 13.61
N GLU A 193 13.65 6.67 13.84
CA GLU A 193 14.19 6.35 15.15
C GLU A 193 14.21 7.58 16.07
N LYS A 194 14.62 8.71 15.54
CA LYS A 194 14.61 10.00 16.26
C LYS A 194 13.21 10.41 16.72
N ALA A 195 12.18 10.10 15.93
CA ALA A 195 10.78 10.32 16.31
C ALA A 195 10.26 9.27 17.31
N GLY A 196 11.07 8.29 17.71
CA GLY A 196 10.71 7.23 18.64
C GLY A 196 9.83 6.14 18.03
N MET A 197 9.99 5.90 16.74
CA MET A 197 9.42 4.76 15.99
C MET A 197 10.52 3.79 15.60
N THR A 198 10.16 2.64 15.04
CA THR A 198 11.10 1.61 14.60
C THR A 198 10.98 1.40 13.09
N PRO A 199 12.05 1.60 12.31
CA PRO A 199 12.08 1.22 10.91
C PRO A 199 12.21 -0.30 10.76
N ILE A 200 11.57 -0.88 9.74
CA ILE A 200 11.78 -2.25 9.28
C ILE A 200 12.03 -2.26 7.77
N GLY A 201 12.58 -3.35 7.24
CA GLY A 201 12.81 -3.49 5.81
C GLY A 201 14.08 -2.80 5.28
N VAL A 202 14.86 -2.15 6.16
CA VAL A 202 16.20 -1.62 5.89
C VAL A 202 17.14 -1.91 7.06
N TYR A 203 18.45 -1.94 6.81
CA TYR A 203 19.46 -2.36 7.76
C TYR A 203 20.60 -1.33 7.88
N THR A 204 20.46 -0.37 8.79
CA THR A 204 21.40 0.76 8.93
C THR A 204 22.48 0.54 9.99
N HIS A 205 22.20 -0.25 11.02
CA HIS A 205 23.15 -0.54 12.10
C HIS A 205 24.03 -1.75 11.80
N GLU A 206 23.40 -2.85 11.36
CA GLU A 206 24.04 -4.10 10.97
C GLU A 206 23.65 -4.44 9.54
N SER A 207 24.36 -5.34 8.88
CA SER A 207 23.95 -5.86 7.59
C SER A 207 22.72 -6.77 7.74
N ARG A 208 21.92 -6.91 6.67
CA ARG A 208 20.73 -7.77 6.65
C ARG A 208 20.99 -9.17 7.21
N ASP A 209 22.11 -9.79 6.81
CA ASP A 209 22.42 -11.17 7.21
C ASP A 209 22.79 -11.29 8.70
N GLN A 210 23.10 -10.18 9.39
CA GLN A 210 23.51 -10.13 10.80
C GLN A 210 22.45 -9.48 11.71
N ALA A 211 21.54 -8.73 11.13
CA ALA A 211 20.54 -7.99 11.88
C ALA A 211 19.60 -8.92 12.67
N PRO A 212 19.25 -8.57 13.92
CA PRO A 212 18.22 -9.28 14.65
C PRO A 212 16.85 -9.08 13.99
N ILE A 213 15.95 -10.03 14.21
CA ILE A 213 14.52 -9.81 13.87
C ILE A 213 13.98 -8.69 14.77
N VAL A 214 13.26 -7.74 14.17
CA VAL A 214 12.56 -6.71 14.95
C VAL A 214 11.37 -7.36 15.63
N ILE A 215 11.37 -7.38 16.97
CA ILE A 215 10.29 -7.93 17.80
C ILE A 215 9.70 -6.80 18.65
N LYS A 216 8.37 -6.68 18.63
CA LYS A 216 7.62 -5.83 19.56
C LYS A 216 6.86 -6.71 20.55
N GLU A 217 7.00 -6.42 21.83
CA GLU A 217 6.18 -7.07 22.85
C GLU A 217 4.96 -6.23 23.16
N VAL A 218 3.79 -6.83 22.96
CA VAL A 218 2.47 -6.16 23.07
C VAL A 218 1.59 -7.04 23.95
N ASN A 219 1.19 -6.53 25.11
CA ASN A 219 0.37 -7.27 26.08
C ASN A 219 0.96 -8.65 26.46
N GLY A 220 2.32 -8.79 26.42
CA GLY A 220 3.02 -10.02 26.69
C GLY A 220 2.97 -11.03 25.54
N ILE A 221 2.64 -10.58 24.32
CA ILE A 221 2.73 -11.31 23.04
C ILE A 221 3.90 -10.71 22.27
N LYS A 222 4.82 -11.52 21.80
CA LYS A 222 5.94 -11.13 20.95
C LYS A 222 5.52 -11.14 19.50
N VAL A 223 5.61 -10.02 18.83
CA VAL A 223 5.27 -9.84 17.41
C VAL A 223 6.56 -9.57 16.63
N ALA A 224 6.98 -10.51 15.81
CA ALA A 224 8.07 -10.33 14.86
C ALA A 224 7.59 -9.58 13.61
N LEU A 225 8.43 -8.70 13.10
CA LEU A 225 8.10 -7.80 11.99
C LEU A 225 9.16 -7.89 10.91
N LEU A 226 8.75 -8.25 9.70
CA LEU A 226 9.58 -8.39 8.52
C LEU A 226 8.97 -7.63 7.34
N ALA A 227 9.81 -7.09 6.45
CA ALA A 227 9.33 -6.38 5.27
C ALA A 227 10.29 -6.59 4.09
N TYR A 228 9.74 -6.65 2.86
CA TYR A 228 10.48 -7.01 1.65
C TYR A 228 9.95 -6.27 0.43
N SER A 229 10.85 -5.82 -0.46
CA SER A 229 10.50 -5.13 -1.71
C SER A 229 10.85 -5.97 -2.95
N TYR A 230 10.02 -5.87 -3.98
CA TYR A 230 10.27 -6.51 -5.28
C TYR A 230 11.43 -5.89 -6.06
N GLY A 231 11.82 -4.65 -5.74
CA GLY A 231 12.88 -3.90 -6.42
C GLY A 231 12.89 -2.44 -6.02
N PHE A 232 13.76 -1.65 -6.64
CA PHE A 232 14.05 -0.28 -6.24
C PHE A 232 14.07 0.68 -7.44
N ASN A 233 13.07 0.54 -8.33
CA ASN A 233 12.85 1.38 -9.53
C ASN A 233 14.06 1.46 -10.48
N GLY A 234 14.95 0.45 -10.48
CA GLY A 234 16.17 0.42 -11.28
C GLY A 234 17.29 1.29 -10.73
N ILE A 235 17.11 1.96 -9.59
CA ILE A 235 18.15 2.78 -8.96
C ILE A 235 19.23 1.87 -8.35
N GLU A 236 18.89 0.66 -7.97
CA GLU A 236 19.81 -0.36 -7.45
C GLU A 236 20.99 -0.65 -8.40
N GLN A 237 20.85 -0.40 -9.70
CA GLN A 237 21.96 -0.56 -10.66
C GLN A 237 23.09 0.46 -10.46
N TYR A 238 22.86 1.53 -9.69
CA TYR A 238 23.84 2.61 -9.46
C TYR A 238 24.52 2.50 -8.09
N ILE A 239 24.14 1.53 -7.25
CA ILE A 239 24.80 1.26 -5.98
C ILE A 239 25.68 0.01 -6.07
N SER A 240 26.62 -0.15 -5.12
CA SER A 240 27.44 -1.35 -5.06
C SER A 240 26.63 -2.58 -4.62
N GLN A 241 27.04 -3.77 -5.05
CA GLN A 241 26.41 -5.01 -4.58
C GLN A 241 26.61 -5.20 -3.06
N GLU A 242 27.67 -4.64 -2.49
CA GLU A 242 27.91 -4.65 -1.04
C GLU A 242 26.84 -3.83 -0.32
N ASP A 243 26.56 -2.59 -0.79
CA ASP A 243 25.53 -1.74 -0.21
C ASP A 243 24.13 -2.32 -0.40
N TYR A 244 23.86 -2.87 -1.60
CA TYR A 244 22.60 -3.58 -1.85
C TYR A 244 22.35 -4.68 -0.82
N ASN A 245 23.32 -5.57 -0.64
CA ASN A 245 23.20 -6.70 0.29
C ASN A 245 23.16 -6.26 1.76
N ARG A 246 23.80 -5.13 2.07
CA ARG A 246 23.90 -4.60 3.43
C ARG A 246 22.62 -3.93 3.87
N TYR A 247 22.08 -3.01 3.05
CA TYR A 247 21.06 -2.07 3.49
C TYR A 247 19.64 -2.48 3.12
N LEU A 248 19.43 -3.30 2.08
CA LEU A 248 18.13 -3.48 1.47
C LEU A 248 17.53 -4.86 1.75
N SER A 249 16.19 -4.87 1.82
CA SER A 249 15.39 -6.07 1.99
C SER A 249 14.59 -6.36 0.72
N ASP A 250 15.12 -7.24 -0.11
CA ASP A 250 14.47 -7.68 -1.35
C ASP A 250 13.70 -8.99 -1.18
N LEU A 251 12.85 -9.34 -2.18
CA LEU A 251 12.10 -10.58 -2.26
C LEU A 251 12.99 -11.80 -2.63
N ASN A 252 14.16 -11.92 -2.02
CA ASN A 252 14.99 -13.11 -2.16
C ASN A 252 14.38 -14.28 -1.35
N GLU A 253 13.79 -15.26 -2.03
CA GLU A 253 13.05 -16.35 -1.39
C GLU A 253 13.87 -17.14 -0.38
N GLU A 254 15.17 -17.36 -0.61
CA GLU A 254 16.04 -18.10 0.30
C GLU A 254 16.25 -17.32 1.61
N LYS A 255 16.56 -16.01 1.51
CA LYS A 255 16.73 -15.13 2.67
C LYS A 255 15.42 -14.97 3.43
N MET A 256 14.32 -14.65 2.72
CA MET A 256 12.99 -14.50 3.31
C MET A 256 12.57 -15.74 4.11
N LYS A 257 12.73 -16.91 3.50
CA LYS A 257 12.42 -18.17 4.19
C LYS A 257 13.20 -18.31 5.48
N ALA A 258 14.52 -18.10 5.43
CA ALA A 258 15.39 -18.21 6.61
C ALA A 258 15.01 -17.20 7.71
N GLU A 259 14.65 -15.96 7.31
CA GLU A 259 14.24 -14.89 8.22
C GLU A 259 12.87 -15.18 8.85
N ILE A 260 11.87 -15.62 8.06
CA ILE A 260 10.54 -15.98 8.57
C ILE A 260 10.61 -17.20 9.49
N GLU A 261 11.33 -18.25 9.11
CA GLU A 261 11.52 -19.44 9.97
C GLU A 261 12.30 -19.12 11.26
N ARG A 262 13.13 -18.07 11.27
CA ARG A 262 13.79 -17.56 12.48
C ARG A 262 12.80 -16.76 13.33
N ALA A 263 12.02 -15.89 12.73
CA ALA A 263 10.99 -15.09 13.40
C ALA A 263 9.98 -15.96 14.14
N GLU A 264 9.51 -17.03 13.49
CA GLU A 264 8.58 -18.02 14.05
C GLU A 264 9.12 -18.71 15.31
N LYS A 265 10.46 -18.86 15.44
CA LYS A 265 11.10 -19.43 16.62
C LYS A 265 11.32 -18.41 17.75
N GLU A 266 11.39 -17.13 17.43
CA GLU A 266 11.76 -16.06 18.37
C GLU A 266 10.54 -15.28 18.88
N ALA A 267 9.38 -15.38 18.21
CA ALA A 267 8.16 -14.65 18.51
C ALA A 267 6.91 -15.55 18.55
N ASP A 268 5.82 -15.01 19.07
CA ASP A 268 4.51 -15.69 19.15
C ASP A 268 3.68 -15.45 17.88
N ILE A 269 3.92 -14.34 17.18
CA ILE A 269 3.25 -13.92 15.94
C ILE A 269 4.29 -13.37 14.97
N THR A 270 4.24 -13.80 13.73
CA THR A 270 5.09 -13.29 12.64
C THR A 270 4.27 -12.50 11.63
N VAL A 271 4.56 -11.21 11.51
CA VAL A 271 3.94 -10.28 10.53
C VAL A 271 4.94 -10.00 9.42
N VAL A 272 4.50 -10.14 8.17
CA VAL A 272 5.31 -9.88 6.98
C VAL A 272 4.64 -8.82 6.12
N MET A 273 5.41 -7.83 5.67
CA MET A 273 4.97 -6.75 4.79
C MET A 273 5.71 -6.84 3.44
N PRO A 274 5.21 -7.61 2.47
CA PRO A 274 5.79 -7.67 1.14
C PRO A 274 5.21 -6.57 0.25
N GLN A 275 6.08 -5.86 -0.45
CA GLN A 275 5.72 -4.92 -1.49
C GLN A 275 5.93 -5.55 -2.86
N MET A 276 4.85 -5.92 -3.55
CA MET A 276 4.87 -6.47 -4.91
C MET A 276 3.48 -6.47 -5.55
N GLY A 277 3.43 -6.62 -6.86
CA GLY A 277 2.20 -6.69 -7.65
C GLY A 277 2.28 -5.82 -8.89
N ILE A 278 1.14 -5.43 -9.42
CA ILE A 278 1.00 -4.55 -10.58
C ILE A 278 0.20 -3.32 -10.15
N GLU A 279 0.77 -2.13 -10.33
CA GLU A 279 0.11 -0.88 -9.99
C GLU A 279 -1.31 -0.79 -10.60
N TYR A 280 -2.27 -0.38 -9.77
CA TYR A 280 -3.68 -0.15 -10.11
C TYR A 280 -4.48 -1.41 -10.53
N GLN A 281 -3.91 -2.61 -10.41
CA GLN A 281 -4.62 -3.86 -10.59
C GLN A 281 -5.39 -4.21 -9.31
N LEU A 282 -6.70 -4.52 -9.45
CA LEU A 282 -7.58 -4.80 -8.30
C LEU A 282 -7.52 -6.27 -7.84
N GLU A 283 -6.93 -7.14 -8.64
CA GLU A 283 -6.78 -8.57 -8.34
C GLU A 283 -5.31 -8.93 -8.24
N PRO A 284 -4.90 -9.70 -7.23
CA PRO A 284 -3.51 -10.08 -7.06
C PRO A 284 -3.02 -10.97 -8.21
N THR A 285 -1.77 -10.82 -8.57
CA THR A 285 -1.11 -11.69 -9.56
C THR A 285 -0.94 -13.10 -9.02
N GLU A 286 -0.72 -14.07 -9.90
CA GLU A 286 -0.42 -15.45 -9.47
C GLU A 286 0.93 -15.56 -8.74
N GLU A 287 1.88 -14.66 -9.04
CA GLU A 287 3.14 -14.52 -8.33
C GLU A 287 2.92 -14.06 -6.88
N GLN A 288 2.09 -13.03 -6.66
CA GLN A 288 1.71 -12.58 -5.31
C GLN A 288 1.09 -13.74 -4.52
N LYS A 289 0.05 -14.39 -5.08
CA LYS A 289 -0.63 -15.52 -4.43
C LYS A 289 0.36 -16.62 -4.06
N THR A 290 1.19 -17.05 -5.02
CA THR A 290 2.18 -18.11 -4.82
C THR A 290 3.16 -17.76 -3.71
N LEU A 291 3.72 -16.54 -3.71
CA LEU A 291 4.73 -16.13 -2.76
C LEU A 291 4.14 -15.94 -1.36
N TYR A 292 2.94 -15.33 -1.25
CA TYR A 292 2.31 -15.10 0.05
C TYR A 292 1.89 -16.41 0.72
N HIS A 293 1.40 -17.38 -0.05
CA HIS A 293 1.18 -18.73 0.48
C HIS A 293 2.47 -19.42 0.93
N LYS A 294 3.60 -19.26 0.20
CA LYS A 294 4.90 -19.74 0.67
C LYS A 294 5.32 -19.07 1.99
N MET A 295 5.10 -17.76 2.16
CA MET A 295 5.39 -17.06 3.42
C MET A 295 4.59 -17.65 4.58
N VAL A 296 3.30 -17.94 4.36
CA VAL A 296 2.48 -18.67 5.34
C VAL A 296 3.07 -20.05 5.63
N ASP A 297 3.54 -20.76 4.59
CA ASP A 297 4.17 -22.07 4.74
C ASP A 297 5.47 -22.00 5.53
N TRP A 298 6.20 -20.91 5.50
CA TRP A 298 7.43 -20.67 6.26
C TRP A 298 7.17 -20.21 7.70
N GLY A 299 5.93 -19.81 8.06
CA GLY A 299 5.53 -19.44 9.42
C GLY A 299 4.92 -18.05 9.57
N ALA A 300 4.66 -17.30 8.49
CA ALA A 300 3.96 -16.02 8.60
C ALA A 300 2.51 -16.22 9.08
N ASP A 301 2.10 -15.47 10.09
CA ASP A 301 0.74 -15.45 10.62
C ASP A 301 -0.12 -14.42 9.92
N ILE A 302 0.46 -13.25 9.64
CA ILE A 302 -0.21 -12.11 9.03
C ILE A 302 0.65 -11.55 7.91
N ILE A 303 0.05 -11.37 6.73
CA ILE A 303 0.68 -10.74 5.59
C ILE A 303 -0.12 -9.47 5.24
N PHE A 304 0.56 -8.33 5.26
CA PHE A 304 0.06 -7.03 4.84
C PHE A 304 0.79 -6.58 3.57
N GLY A 305 0.24 -6.89 2.39
CA GLY A 305 0.85 -6.54 1.11
C GLY A 305 0.67 -5.06 0.74
N GLY A 306 1.61 -4.55 -0.07
CA GLY A 306 1.64 -3.19 -0.62
C GLY A 306 2.12 -3.17 -2.07
N HIS A 307 2.28 -1.98 -2.68
CA HIS A 307 2.70 -1.65 -4.03
C HIS A 307 1.57 -1.40 -5.06
N PRO A 308 0.48 -2.19 -5.17
CA PRO A 308 -0.54 -1.92 -6.20
C PRO A 308 -1.24 -0.56 -6.09
N HIS A 309 -1.09 0.18 -4.99
CA HIS A 309 -1.73 1.46 -4.70
C HIS A 309 -3.26 1.42 -4.68
N VAL A 310 -3.84 0.25 -4.80
CA VAL A 310 -5.28 -0.05 -4.69
C VAL A 310 -5.46 -1.22 -3.73
N VAL A 311 -6.63 -1.28 -3.09
CA VAL A 311 -6.94 -2.41 -2.20
C VAL A 311 -7.20 -3.65 -3.05
N GLU A 312 -6.47 -4.72 -2.78
CA GLU A 312 -6.71 -6.05 -3.32
C GLU A 312 -7.44 -6.93 -2.30
N PRO A 313 -7.99 -8.09 -2.72
CA PRO A 313 -8.68 -9.03 -1.82
C PRO A 313 -7.85 -9.46 -0.61
N ALA A 314 -8.56 -9.93 0.41
CA ALA A 314 -7.97 -10.59 1.57
C ALA A 314 -8.50 -12.02 1.68
N GLU A 315 -7.70 -12.92 2.22
CA GLU A 315 -8.11 -14.29 2.52
C GLU A 315 -7.61 -14.75 3.90
N THR A 316 -8.25 -15.78 4.40
CA THR A 316 -7.80 -16.50 5.60
C THR A 316 -7.40 -17.90 5.21
N VAL A 317 -6.18 -18.30 5.56
CA VAL A 317 -5.61 -19.63 5.32
C VAL A 317 -5.60 -20.39 6.64
N GLU A 318 -6.12 -21.61 6.66
CA GLU A 318 -5.96 -22.50 7.80
C GLU A 318 -4.67 -23.32 7.69
N LYS A 319 -3.81 -23.22 8.70
CA LYS A 319 -2.56 -23.96 8.75
C LYS A 319 -2.26 -24.39 10.19
N ASP A 320 -1.97 -25.67 10.37
CA ASP A 320 -1.61 -26.30 11.65
C ASP A 320 -2.65 -26.08 12.77
N GLY A 321 -3.91 -25.82 12.39
CA GLY A 321 -5.04 -25.56 13.29
C GLY A 321 -5.26 -24.09 13.58
N ASP A 322 -4.41 -23.18 13.09
CA ASP A 322 -4.51 -21.73 13.25
C ASP A 322 -4.98 -21.05 11.97
N LYS A 323 -5.59 -19.88 12.12
CA LYS A 323 -5.99 -19.01 11.01
C LYS A 323 -4.91 -17.98 10.76
N LYS A 324 -4.38 -17.98 9.54
CA LYS A 324 -3.43 -17.00 9.03
C LYS A 324 -4.16 -16.01 8.12
N LEU A 325 -3.76 -14.73 8.16
CA LEU A 325 -4.39 -13.65 7.38
C LEU A 325 -3.47 -13.20 6.26
N ILE A 326 -3.99 -13.13 5.05
CA ILE A 326 -3.34 -12.50 3.91
C ILE A 326 -4.20 -11.33 3.44
N ILE A 327 -3.63 -10.12 3.39
CA ILE A 327 -4.17 -8.97 2.65
C ILE A 327 -3.21 -8.73 1.50
N TYR A 328 -3.65 -8.93 0.26
CA TYR A 328 -2.76 -8.88 -0.91
C TYR A 328 -2.22 -7.48 -1.18
N SER A 329 -3.05 -6.44 -1.00
CA SER A 329 -2.62 -5.05 -0.96
C SER A 329 -3.55 -4.21 -0.08
N MET A 330 -2.96 -3.37 0.74
CA MET A 330 -3.69 -2.41 1.57
C MET A 330 -4.01 -1.11 0.81
N GLY A 331 -3.40 -0.88 -0.36
CA GLY A 331 -3.57 0.31 -1.18
C GLY A 331 -3.02 1.58 -0.53
N ASN A 332 -3.26 2.73 -1.14
CA ASN A 332 -2.86 4.01 -0.59
C ASN A 332 -3.67 4.39 0.65
N PHE A 333 -3.01 4.74 1.75
CA PHE A 333 -3.64 5.32 2.93
C PHE A 333 -3.62 6.86 2.89
N LEU A 334 -2.47 7.44 2.56
CA LEU A 334 -2.28 8.87 2.37
C LEU A 334 -1.52 9.11 1.06
N SER A 335 -2.19 9.65 0.05
CA SER A 335 -1.58 9.90 -1.25
C SER A 335 -2.27 11.04 -1.98
N ASN A 336 -1.63 11.60 -2.99
CA ASN A 336 -2.25 12.46 -3.99
C ASN A 336 -2.09 11.88 -5.41
N GLN A 337 -1.94 10.58 -5.51
CA GLN A 337 -1.98 9.88 -6.79
C GLN A 337 -3.35 10.08 -7.44
N ARG A 338 -3.34 10.29 -8.77
CA ARG A 338 -4.56 10.42 -9.57
C ARG A 338 -4.44 9.49 -10.76
N ILE A 339 -5.38 8.58 -10.85
CA ILE A 339 -5.53 7.64 -11.97
C ILE A 339 -6.28 8.34 -13.10
#